data_ccd66e777822427c0a1f5b800ab7d28e
#
_entry.id   ccd66e777822427c0a1f5b800ab7d28e
#
_cell.length_a   1.000
_cell.length_b   1.000
_cell.length_c   1.000
_cell.angle_alpha   90.00
_cell.angle_beta   90.00
_cell.angle_gamma   90.00
#
_symmetry.space_group_name_H-M   'P 1'
#
loop_
_entity.id
_entity.type
_entity.pdbx_description
1 polymer ?
#
loop_
_entity_poly.entity_id
_entity_poly.type
_entity_poly.pdbx_seq_one_letter_code
_entity_poly.pdbx_strand_id
1 'polypeptide(L)'
;MKKTLLLFLILCSSCNSNDNEWKSLVTDNSLNGWHIFQDDGTKKGWSVDDNILIFDAISDLEAGTGDASLLSNKKYTSFEIEFEWKIEKGGNSGFMWGVNEDLKYRFPYQTGPEIQIIDIAIYDDPEKVLGGEIELNNVLADLEEKKHYLGAVYDIFSPKEFNVYKSAGNWNKYYIKIDQKNNLGEVKLNGYLINEFELRGELWDKMYSESKFNNSESKESEYLGEKRWYDFGKFKSGHICLQDHPGKAYFRNIKIKELN
;
A
#
# COMPACT_ATOMS: atom_id res chain seq x y z
N MET A 1 -18.18 -67.22 -20.52
CA MET A 1 -18.27 -66.06 -19.57
C MET A 1 -17.27 -65.01 -20.02
N LYS A 2 -17.73 -63.95 -20.67
CA LYS A 2 -16.86 -62.81 -21.09
C LYS A 2 -16.89 -61.77 -20.00
N LYS A 3 -15.74 -61.45 -19.37
CA LYS A 3 -15.59 -60.38 -18.41
C LYS A 3 -15.33 -59.08 -19.18
N THR A 4 -16.31 -58.15 -19.11
CA THR A 4 -16.17 -56.80 -19.65
C THR A 4 -15.46 -55.94 -18.61
N LEU A 5 -14.27 -55.46 -18.97
CA LEU A 5 -13.47 -54.53 -18.13
C LEU A 5 -13.95 -53.12 -18.43
N LEU A 6 -14.58 -52.48 -17.44
CA LEU A 6 -15.03 -51.09 -17.55
C LEU A 6 -13.87 -50.17 -17.14
N LEU A 7 -13.29 -49.48 -18.13
CA LEU A 7 -12.22 -48.51 -17.90
C LEU A 7 -12.86 -47.16 -17.46
N PHE A 8 -12.70 -46.76 -16.21
CA PHE A 8 -13.09 -45.44 -15.73
C PHE A 8 -12.01 -44.44 -16.14
N LEU A 9 -12.29 -43.60 -17.13
CA LEU A 9 -11.48 -42.41 -17.42
C LEU A 9 -11.79 -41.34 -16.36
N ILE A 10 -10.85 -41.10 -15.45
CA ILE A 10 -10.89 -39.96 -14.58
C ILE A 10 -10.40 -38.74 -15.39
N LEU A 11 -11.35 -37.92 -15.83
CA LEU A 11 -11.07 -36.59 -16.37
C LEU A 11 -10.61 -35.71 -15.22
N CYS A 12 -9.30 -35.57 -15.05
CA CYS A 12 -8.74 -34.50 -14.23
C CYS A 12 -9.00 -33.17 -14.95
N SER A 13 -10.08 -32.47 -14.58
CA SER A 13 -10.25 -31.08 -14.93
C SER A 13 -9.14 -30.28 -14.21
N SER A 14 -8.05 -29.99 -14.92
CA SER A 14 -7.11 -28.97 -14.47
C SER A 14 -7.86 -27.62 -14.49
N CYS A 15 -8.19 -27.08 -13.35
CA CYS A 15 -8.53 -25.68 -13.23
C CYS A 15 -7.31 -24.86 -13.62
N ASN A 16 -7.21 -24.49 -14.89
CA ASN A 16 -6.39 -23.37 -15.29
C ASN A 16 -7.06 -22.12 -14.70
N SER A 17 -6.60 -21.65 -13.57
CA SER A 17 -6.88 -20.29 -13.14
C SER A 17 -6.28 -19.38 -14.22
N ASN A 18 -7.13 -18.65 -14.93
CA ASN A 18 -6.68 -17.56 -15.80
C ASN A 18 -6.05 -16.48 -14.91
N ASP A 19 -4.74 -16.54 -14.74
CA ASP A 19 -3.97 -15.58 -13.91
C ASP A 19 -4.02 -14.15 -14.47
N ASN A 20 -4.62 -13.94 -15.61
CA ASN A 20 -4.74 -12.65 -16.30
C ASN A 20 -6.13 -12.00 -16.15
N GLU A 21 -6.91 -12.40 -15.13
CA GLU A 21 -8.24 -11.89 -14.87
C GLU A 21 -8.28 -11.02 -13.61
N TRP A 22 -9.04 -9.91 -13.64
CA TRP A 22 -9.26 -9.06 -12.50
C TRP A 22 -10.08 -9.77 -11.42
N LYS A 23 -9.54 -9.84 -10.20
CA LYS A 23 -10.20 -10.45 -9.04
C LYS A 23 -10.50 -9.39 -8.00
N SER A 24 -11.73 -9.36 -7.49
CA SER A 24 -12.10 -8.49 -6.37
C SER A 24 -11.43 -8.99 -5.09
N LEU A 25 -10.88 -8.07 -4.30
CA LEU A 25 -10.25 -8.38 -3.01
C LEU A 25 -11.16 -8.11 -1.82
N VAL A 26 -12.32 -7.50 -2.02
CA VAL A 26 -13.36 -7.34 -1.01
C VAL A 26 -14.65 -7.88 -1.60
N THR A 27 -15.16 -8.93 -0.98
CA THR A 27 -16.41 -9.60 -1.33
C THR A 27 -17.18 -9.94 -0.06
N ASP A 28 -18.45 -10.19 -0.19
CA ASP A 28 -19.29 -10.70 0.90
C ASP A 28 -19.35 -9.80 2.15
N ASN A 29 -19.11 -8.51 1.96
CA ASN A 29 -19.12 -7.53 3.04
C ASN A 29 -18.27 -7.94 4.25
N SER A 30 -17.08 -8.46 4.00
CA SER A 30 -16.20 -9.02 5.03
C SER A 30 -14.73 -8.68 4.81
N LEU A 31 -13.92 -8.83 5.86
CA LEU A 31 -12.45 -8.77 5.82
C LEU A 31 -11.81 -10.11 5.38
N ASN A 32 -12.60 -11.06 4.85
CA ASN A 32 -12.03 -12.30 4.32
C ASN A 32 -10.97 -11.99 3.25
N GLY A 33 -9.80 -12.62 3.39
CA GLY A 33 -8.65 -12.34 2.51
C GLY A 33 -7.71 -11.24 3.00
N TRP A 34 -8.02 -10.66 4.17
CA TRP A 34 -7.22 -9.64 4.83
C TRP A 34 -6.95 -9.97 6.30
N HIS A 35 -5.86 -9.45 6.86
CA HIS A 35 -5.50 -9.51 8.27
C HIS A 35 -4.72 -8.25 8.66
N ILE A 36 -4.63 -7.97 9.95
CA ILE A 36 -3.80 -6.89 10.48
C ILE A 36 -2.35 -7.36 10.55
N PHE A 37 -1.40 -6.47 10.31
CA PHE A 37 0.03 -6.76 10.40
C PHE A 37 0.37 -7.37 11.77
N GLN A 38 0.97 -8.58 11.77
CA GLN A 38 1.32 -9.37 12.96
C GLN A 38 0.16 -9.56 13.94
N ASP A 39 -1.03 -9.76 13.41
CA ASP A 39 -2.29 -9.73 14.14
C ASP A 39 -2.44 -10.83 15.18
N ASP A 40 -3.03 -10.44 16.32
CA ASP A 40 -3.51 -11.30 17.40
C ASP A 40 -5.02 -11.66 17.27
N GLY A 41 -5.64 -11.37 16.12
CA GLY A 41 -7.06 -11.61 15.84
C GLY A 41 -7.97 -10.38 16.05
N THR A 42 -7.41 -9.21 16.33
CA THR A 42 -8.18 -7.96 16.49
C THR A 42 -8.37 -7.24 15.16
N LYS A 43 -9.41 -6.42 15.03
CA LYS A 43 -9.68 -5.64 13.80
C LYS A 43 -9.08 -4.24 13.85
N LYS A 44 -8.60 -3.79 14.98
CA LYS A 44 -7.90 -2.51 15.21
C LYS A 44 -8.37 -1.33 14.32
N GLY A 45 -9.65 -1.00 14.39
CA GLY A 45 -10.22 0.13 13.64
C GLY A 45 -10.68 -0.18 12.22
N TRP A 46 -10.43 -1.40 11.69
CA TRP A 46 -10.93 -1.79 10.38
C TRP A 46 -12.31 -2.43 10.43
N SER A 47 -13.15 -2.03 9.49
CA SER A 47 -14.49 -2.61 9.28
C SER A 47 -14.83 -2.65 7.80
N VAL A 48 -15.90 -3.38 7.44
CA VAL A 48 -16.44 -3.40 6.09
C VAL A 48 -17.93 -3.07 6.18
N ASP A 49 -18.37 -2.13 5.37
CA ASP A 49 -19.76 -1.79 5.18
C ASP A 49 -20.06 -1.57 3.70
N ASP A 50 -21.03 -2.27 3.16
CA ASP A 50 -21.39 -2.27 1.72
C ASP A 50 -20.18 -2.49 0.79
N ASN A 51 -19.32 -3.45 1.14
CA ASN A 51 -18.05 -3.76 0.47
C ASN A 51 -17.06 -2.57 0.42
N ILE A 52 -17.23 -1.58 1.29
CA ILE A 52 -16.26 -0.51 1.53
C ILE A 52 -15.41 -0.92 2.74
N LEU A 53 -14.11 -1.01 2.57
CA LEU A 53 -13.18 -1.08 3.69
C LEU A 53 -13.10 0.30 4.33
N ILE A 54 -13.27 0.35 5.64
CA ILE A 54 -13.24 1.59 6.43
C ILE A 54 -12.19 1.40 7.52
N PHE A 55 -11.22 2.29 7.54
CA PHE A 55 -10.37 2.51 8.68
C PHE A 55 -10.88 3.73 9.44
N ASP A 56 -11.13 3.56 10.73
CA ASP A 56 -11.50 4.63 11.66
C ASP A 56 -10.58 4.54 12.86
N ALA A 57 -9.60 5.43 12.94
CA ALA A 57 -8.78 5.59 14.12
C ALA A 57 -9.68 6.08 15.26
N ILE A 58 -10.35 5.13 15.92
CA ILE A 58 -11.04 5.42 17.17
C ILE A 58 -10.00 6.09 18.06
N SER A 59 -10.44 7.05 18.84
CA SER A 59 -9.70 7.87 19.81
C SER A 59 -8.80 7.10 20.81
N ASP A 60 -8.50 5.85 20.55
CA ASP A 60 -7.46 5.10 21.21
C ASP A 60 -6.11 5.55 20.65
N LEU A 61 -5.30 6.11 21.51
CA LEU A 61 -3.98 6.70 21.25
C LEU A 61 -2.96 5.75 20.57
N GLU A 62 -3.33 4.52 20.31
CA GLU A 62 -2.52 3.50 19.64
C GLU A 62 -2.93 3.26 18.18
N ALA A 63 -4.09 3.70 17.74
CA ALA A 63 -4.51 3.56 16.35
C ALA A 63 -3.83 4.62 15.47
N GLY A 64 -3.24 4.18 14.35
CA GLY A 64 -2.55 5.07 13.42
C GLY A 64 -1.04 5.16 13.64
N THR A 65 -0.46 4.23 14.40
CA THR A 65 0.99 4.12 14.60
C THR A 65 1.66 3.16 13.63
N GLY A 66 0.91 2.59 12.67
CA GLY A 66 1.40 1.62 11.68
C GLY A 66 1.29 0.17 12.12
N ASP A 67 0.78 -0.12 13.31
CA ASP A 67 0.59 -1.48 13.85
C ASP A 67 -0.82 -2.04 13.59
N ALA A 68 -1.70 -1.25 13.01
CA ALA A 68 -3.04 -1.63 12.59
C ALA A 68 -3.19 -1.73 11.07
N SER A 69 -2.10 -1.65 10.32
CA SER A 69 -2.14 -1.72 8.85
C SER A 69 -2.71 -3.03 8.35
N LEU A 70 -3.55 -2.96 7.31
CA LEU A 70 -4.32 -4.08 6.79
C LEU A 70 -3.59 -4.75 5.63
N LEU A 71 -3.26 -6.03 5.77
CA LEU A 71 -2.51 -6.82 4.79
C LEU A 71 -3.41 -7.81 4.04
N SER A 72 -3.12 -8.04 2.77
CA SER A 72 -3.69 -9.18 2.04
C SER A 72 -3.17 -10.50 2.59
N ASN A 73 -4.03 -11.53 2.72
CA ASN A 73 -3.56 -12.88 3.10
C ASN A 73 -2.63 -13.48 2.03
N LYS A 74 -2.88 -13.16 0.76
CA LYS A 74 -2.06 -13.62 -0.36
C LYS A 74 -0.88 -12.66 -0.59
N LYS A 75 0.29 -13.23 -0.92
CA LYS A 75 1.46 -12.49 -1.41
C LYS A 75 1.42 -12.36 -2.92
N TYR A 76 1.89 -11.23 -3.43
CA TYR A 76 1.93 -10.90 -4.85
C TYR A 76 3.35 -10.54 -5.27
N THR A 77 3.72 -10.85 -6.51
CA THR A 77 5.04 -10.54 -7.08
C THR A 77 4.94 -9.45 -8.13
N SER A 78 4.23 -9.71 -9.21
CA SER A 78 3.92 -8.74 -10.26
C SER A 78 2.42 -8.66 -10.42
N PHE A 79 1.88 -7.45 -10.43
CA PHE A 79 0.43 -7.25 -10.47
C PHE A 79 0.06 -5.86 -10.98
N GLU A 80 -1.19 -5.74 -11.40
CA GLU A 80 -1.92 -4.50 -11.51
C GLU A 80 -3.01 -4.49 -10.44
N ILE A 81 -3.19 -3.37 -9.76
CA ILE A 81 -4.28 -3.18 -8.79
C ILE A 81 -4.98 -1.86 -9.09
N GLU A 82 -6.29 -1.86 -8.98
CA GLU A 82 -7.09 -0.65 -8.99
C GLU A 82 -8.03 -0.62 -7.79
N PHE A 83 -8.18 0.56 -7.24
CA PHE A 83 -9.13 0.82 -6.15
C PHE A 83 -9.50 2.29 -6.09
N GLU A 84 -10.67 2.55 -5.52
CA GLU A 84 -11.08 3.89 -5.15
C GLU A 84 -10.82 4.12 -3.67
N TRP A 85 -10.33 5.30 -3.35
CA TRP A 85 -10.06 5.72 -1.98
C TRP A 85 -10.64 7.09 -1.69
N LYS A 86 -10.95 7.32 -0.43
CA LYS A 86 -11.46 8.58 0.11
C LYS A 86 -10.89 8.76 1.51
N ILE A 87 -10.38 9.96 1.81
CA ILE A 87 -9.88 10.35 3.14
C ILE A 87 -10.59 11.60 3.62
N GLU A 88 -10.56 11.86 4.91
CA GLU A 88 -11.04 13.10 5.49
C GLU A 88 -10.07 14.24 5.25
N LYS A 89 -10.51 15.47 5.57
CA LYS A 89 -9.64 16.65 5.50
C LYS A 89 -8.45 16.49 6.44
N GLY A 90 -7.24 16.70 5.91
CA GLY A 90 -5.99 16.45 6.61
C GLY A 90 -5.68 14.96 6.79
N GLY A 91 -6.45 14.07 6.16
CA GLY A 91 -6.27 12.62 6.26
C GLY A 91 -5.02 12.13 5.53
N ASN A 92 -4.53 10.98 5.99
CA ASN A 92 -3.36 10.29 5.46
C ASN A 92 -3.63 8.78 5.47
N SER A 93 -3.06 8.07 4.52
CA SER A 93 -3.00 6.63 4.39
C SER A 93 -1.97 6.27 3.32
N GLY A 94 -1.84 5.01 2.95
CA GLY A 94 -0.92 4.57 1.91
C GLY A 94 -1.25 3.18 1.39
N PHE A 95 -0.74 2.90 0.20
CA PHE A 95 -0.72 1.56 -0.38
C PHE A 95 0.72 1.07 -0.43
N MET A 96 1.00 -0.09 0.17
CA MET A 96 2.33 -0.69 0.15
C MET A 96 2.34 -2.02 -0.59
N TRP A 97 3.51 -2.38 -1.13
CA TRP A 97 3.75 -3.69 -1.75
C TRP A 97 5.03 -4.32 -1.20
N GLY A 98 5.21 -5.63 -1.42
CA GLY A 98 6.41 -6.33 -0.97
C GLY A 98 6.53 -6.43 0.55
N VAL A 99 5.44 -6.23 1.29
CA VAL A 99 5.46 -6.29 2.75
C VAL A 99 5.78 -7.69 3.22
N ASN A 100 6.76 -7.78 4.12
CA ASN A 100 7.16 -9.01 4.80
C ASN A 100 6.78 -8.94 6.28
N GLU A 101 6.18 -10.01 6.78
CA GLU A 101 5.59 -10.09 8.12
C GLU A 101 6.44 -10.92 9.10
N ASP A 102 7.74 -11.03 8.86
CA ASP A 102 8.67 -11.65 9.82
C ASP A 102 8.66 -10.87 11.15
N LEU A 103 8.63 -11.58 12.27
CA LEU A 103 8.58 -11.01 13.63
C LEU A 103 9.75 -10.07 13.98
N LYS A 104 10.81 -10.06 13.16
CA LYS A 104 11.90 -9.10 13.29
C LYS A 104 11.53 -7.67 12.89
N TYR A 105 10.44 -7.49 12.12
CA TYR A 105 9.91 -6.18 11.74
C TYR A 105 8.80 -5.78 12.71
N ARG A 106 8.77 -4.53 13.05
CA ARG A 106 7.74 -3.95 13.91
C ARG A 106 6.58 -3.36 13.11
N PHE A 107 6.87 -2.90 11.88
CA PHE A 107 5.91 -2.20 11.05
C PHE A 107 6.01 -2.64 9.58
N PRO A 108 4.92 -2.62 8.81
CA PRO A 108 4.90 -3.03 7.41
C PRO A 108 5.82 -2.15 6.53
N TYR A 109 5.90 -0.86 6.81
CA TYR A 109 6.72 0.08 6.07
C TYR A 109 8.24 -0.10 6.28
N GLN A 110 8.68 -1.01 7.15
CA GLN A 110 10.10 -1.38 7.25
C GLN A 110 10.57 -2.20 6.04
N THR A 111 9.64 -2.79 5.30
CA THR A 111 9.94 -3.63 4.14
C THR A 111 9.22 -3.19 2.88
N GLY A 112 7.99 -2.70 3.00
CA GLY A 112 7.11 -2.32 1.90
C GLY A 112 7.24 -0.85 1.53
N PRO A 113 7.70 -0.53 0.31
CA PRO A 113 7.58 0.82 -0.22
C PRO A 113 6.11 1.24 -0.34
N GLU A 114 5.84 2.52 -0.15
CA GLU A 114 4.50 3.08 -0.04
C GLU A 114 4.19 4.02 -1.20
N ILE A 115 3.01 3.87 -1.81
CA ILE A 115 2.39 4.89 -2.64
C ILE A 115 1.52 5.75 -1.73
N GLN A 116 1.90 7.02 -1.59
CA GLN A 116 1.29 7.94 -0.65
C GLN A 116 -0.15 8.29 -1.00
N ILE A 117 -1.02 8.29 0.01
CA ILE A 117 -2.39 8.80 -0.02
C ILE A 117 -2.50 9.87 1.06
N ILE A 118 -2.58 11.14 0.66
CA ILE A 118 -2.61 12.26 1.59
C ILE A 118 -3.51 13.37 1.06
N ASP A 119 -4.16 14.11 1.97
CA ASP A 119 -4.87 15.32 1.60
C ASP A 119 -3.86 16.44 1.32
N ILE A 120 -3.66 16.74 0.04
CA ILE A 120 -2.68 17.76 -0.38
C ILE A 120 -3.00 19.17 0.09
N ALA A 121 -4.23 19.42 0.56
CA ALA A 121 -4.58 20.71 1.15
C ALA A 121 -3.82 21.01 2.45
N ILE A 122 -3.16 20.00 3.06
CA ILE A 122 -2.25 20.23 4.20
C ILE A 122 -1.04 21.09 3.85
N TYR A 123 -0.60 21.04 2.57
CA TYR A 123 0.53 21.84 2.10
C TYR A 123 0.18 23.32 1.93
N ASP A 124 -1.13 23.64 1.82
CA ASP A 124 -1.63 25.02 1.80
C ASP A 124 -1.85 25.56 3.21
N ASP A 125 -2.00 24.72 4.22
CA ASP A 125 -2.29 25.09 5.60
C ASP A 125 -1.71 24.05 6.59
N PRO A 126 -0.40 24.09 6.83
CA PRO A 126 0.32 23.10 7.62
C PRO A 126 -0.17 22.96 9.07
N GLU A 127 -0.81 24.00 9.64
CA GLU A 127 -1.33 23.96 11.00
C GLU A 127 -2.54 23.03 11.18
N LYS A 128 -3.11 22.52 10.08
CA LYS A 128 -4.32 21.67 10.08
C LYS A 128 -4.04 20.19 9.89
N VAL A 129 -2.80 19.74 10.01
CA VAL A 129 -2.46 18.33 9.88
C VAL A 129 -2.98 17.56 11.10
N LEU A 130 -3.81 16.54 10.83
CA LEU A 130 -4.27 15.62 11.88
C LEU A 130 -3.10 14.70 12.28
N GLY A 131 -2.68 14.78 13.54
CA GLY A 131 -1.79 13.78 14.15
C GLY A 131 -0.32 14.14 14.30
N GLY A 132 0.13 15.38 14.14
CA GLY A 132 1.50 15.72 14.46
C GLY A 132 1.93 17.15 14.11
N GLU A 133 2.93 17.64 14.83
CA GLU A 133 3.68 18.83 14.48
C GLU A 133 4.55 18.51 13.25
N ILE A 134 4.04 18.79 12.06
CA ILE A 134 4.93 18.90 10.89
C ILE A 134 5.63 20.24 11.04
N GLU A 135 6.94 20.22 11.29
CA GLU A 135 7.72 21.45 11.27
C GLU A 135 7.56 22.12 9.90
N LEU A 136 7.23 23.41 9.90
CA LEU A 136 7.01 24.22 8.70
C LEU A 136 8.13 24.06 7.66
N ASN A 137 9.37 23.90 8.10
CA ASN A 137 10.53 23.69 7.26
C ASN A 137 10.46 22.37 6.49
N ASN A 138 9.90 21.30 7.06
CA ASN A 138 9.71 20.02 6.38
C ASN A 138 8.62 20.13 5.33
N VAL A 139 7.55 20.86 5.61
CA VAL A 139 6.48 21.10 4.62
C VAL A 139 6.99 21.91 3.43
N LEU A 140 7.81 22.93 3.65
CA LEU A 140 8.40 23.74 2.57
C LEU A 140 9.36 22.92 1.72
N ALA A 141 10.20 22.07 2.33
CA ALA A 141 11.07 21.15 1.62
C ALA A 141 10.24 20.15 0.80
N ASP A 142 9.16 19.61 1.35
CA ASP A 142 8.24 18.71 0.65
C ASP A 142 7.56 19.37 -0.54
N LEU A 143 7.23 20.65 -0.48
CA LEU A 143 6.66 21.40 -1.61
C LEU A 143 7.64 21.50 -2.80
N GLU A 144 8.94 21.59 -2.53
CA GLU A 144 9.96 21.61 -3.59
C GLU A 144 10.23 20.21 -4.15
N GLU A 145 10.44 19.22 -3.28
CA GLU A 145 10.85 17.88 -3.69
C GLU A 145 9.67 16.95 -3.98
N LYS A 146 8.51 17.19 -3.40
CA LYS A 146 7.27 16.37 -3.54
C LYS A 146 7.45 14.88 -3.22
N LYS A 147 8.49 14.54 -2.45
CA LYS A 147 8.79 13.13 -2.09
C LYS A 147 7.76 12.51 -1.14
N HIS A 148 7.03 13.34 -0.39
CA HIS A 148 5.95 12.91 0.51
C HIS A 148 4.55 13.27 -0.02
N TYR A 149 4.49 13.75 -1.26
CA TYR A 149 3.27 14.21 -1.89
C TYR A 149 2.37 13.06 -2.34
N LEU A 150 1.09 13.35 -2.56
CA LEU A 150 0.12 12.38 -3.08
C LEU A 150 0.64 11.65 -4.32
N GLY A 151 0.68 10.31 -4.30
CA GLY A 151 1.17 9.49 -5.41
C GLY A 151 2.69 9.33 -5.50
N ALA A 152 3.46 9.90 -4.56
CA ALA A 152 4.88 9.58 -4.43
C ALA A 152 5.09 8.12 -4.07
N VAL A 153 6.20 7.53 -4.51
CA VAL A 153 6.83 6.44 -3.76
C VAL A 153 7.51 7.12 -2.59
N TYR A 154 6.89 7.04 -1.41
CA TYR A 154 7.18 7.87 -0.25
C TYR A 154 8.68 7.97 0.03
N ASP A 155 9.20 9.19 0.06
CA ASP A 155 10.59 9.57 0.26
C ASP A 155 11.61 9.00 -0.76
N ILE A 156 11.13 8.35 -1.85
CA ILE A 156 11.97 7.77 -2.91
C ILE A 156 11.74 8.48 -4.25
N PHE A 157 10.52 8.41 -4.81
CA PHE A 157 10.20 8.99 -6.11
C PHE A 157 9.04 9.96 -6.03
N SER A 158 9.29 11.20 -6.41
CA SER A 158 8.27 12.23 -6.50
C SER A 158 7.31 11.99 -7.67
N PRO A 159 6.03 12.30 -7.53
CA PRO A 159 5.11 12.27 -8.66
C PRO A 159 5.41 13.43 -9.62
N LYS A 160 4.97 13.29 -10.88
CA LYS A 160 4.88 14.38 -11.83
C LYS A 160 3.83 15.40 -11.37
N GLU A 161 3.89 16.62 -11.87
CA GLU A 161 2.82 17.60 -11.62
C GLU A 161 1.49 17.12 -12.17
N PHE A 162 0.43 17.29 -11.39
CA PHE A 162 -0.93 16.93 -11.78
C PHE A 162 -1.96 17.83 -11.09
N ASN A 163 -3.12 17.97 -11.72
CA ASN A 163 -4.27 18.72 -11.19
C ASN A 163 -5.56 17.88 -11.22
N VAL A 164 -5.42 16.55 -11.15
CA VAL A 164 -6.53 15.60 -11.30
C VAL A 164 -7.05 15.06 -9.97
N TYR A 165 -6.47 15.52 -8.87
CA TYR A 165 -6.90 15.19 -7.51
C TYR A 165 -8.27 15.78 -7.22
N LYS A 166 -9.13 14.97 -6.61
CA LYS A 166 -10.40 15.41 -6.01
C LYS A 166 -10.17 15.57 -4.51
N SER A 167 -10.48 16.75 -3.99
CA SER A 167 -10.27 17.11 -2.58
C SER A 167 -10.83 16.08 -1.58
N ALA A 168 -10.33 16.11 -0.36
CA ALA A 168 -10.77 15.28 0.74
C ALA A 168 -12.30 15.19 0.82
N GLY A 169 -12.82 14.05 1.21
CA GLY A 169 -14.25 13.72 1.21
C GLY A 169 -14.77 13.21 -0.13
N ASN A 170 -14.00 13.28 -1.20
CA ASN A 170 -14.37 12.76 -2.53
C ASN A 170 -13.59 11.48 -2.87
N TRP A 171 -14.21 10.62 -3.67
CA TRP A 171 -13.58 9.40 -4.16
C TRP A 171 -12.57 9.70 -5.26
N ASN A 172 -11.32 9.32 -5.04
CA ASN A 172 -10.24 9.25 -6.01
C ASN A 172 -9.99 7.80 -6.41
N LYS A 173 -9.43 7.56 -7.58
CA LYS A 173 -9.08 6.21 -8.06
C LYS A 173 -7.59 6.12 -8.30
N TYR A 174 -6.94 5.12 -7.70
CA TYR A 174 -5.63 4.65 -8.10
C TYR A 174 -5.72 3.46 -9.05
N TYR A 175 -4.83 3.44 -10.01
CA TYR A 175 -4.33 2.26 -10.69
C TYR A 175 -2.84 2.21 -10.42
N ILE A 176 -2.36 1.07 -9.92
CA ILE A 176 -0.95 0.86 -9.60
C ILE A 176 -0.51 -0.43 -10.28
N LYS A 177 0.63 -0.37 -10.96
CA LYS A 177 1.29 -1.52 -11.55
C LYS A 177 2.64 -1.73 -10.90
N ILE A 178 2.92 -2.96 -10.47
CA ILE A 178 4.21 -3.42 -10.00
C ILE A 178 4.63 -4.59 -10.87
N ASP A 179 5.59 -4.36 -11.75
CA ASP A 179 6.07 -5.34 -12.72
C ASP A 179 7.53 -5.70 -12.44
N GLN A 180 7.73 -6.73 -11.63
CA GLN A 180 9.06 -7.18 -11.23
C GLN A 180 9.88 -7.70 -12.42
N LYS A 181 9.24 -8.23 -13.46
CA LYS A 181 9.91 -8.75 -14.65
C LYS A 181 10.55 -7.64 -15.47
N ASN A 182 9.78 -6.56 -15.69
CA ASN A 182 10.21 -5.42 -16.49
C ASN A 182 10.85 -4.30 -15.64
N ASN A 183 10.98 -4.48 -14.32
CA ASN A 183 11.55 -3.50 -13.39
C ASN A 183 10.79 -2.17 -13.41
N LEU A 184 9.46 -2.20 -13.43
CA LEU A 184 8.62 -1.05 -13.67
C LEU A 184 7.52 -0.93 -12.61
N GLY A 185 7.40 0.26 -12.02
CA GLY A 185 6.26 0.71 -11.23
C GLY A 185 5.54 1.84 -11.93
N GLU A 186 4.21 1.82 -11.94
CA GLU A 186 3.37 2.90 -12.46
C GLU A 186 2.27 3.26 -11.47
N VAL A 187 1.97 4.54 -11.33
CA VAL A 187 0.82 5.04 -10.56
C VAL A 187 0.00 5.97 -11.45
N LYS A 188 -1.30 5.66 -11.56
CA LYS A 188 -2.27 6.56 -12.20
C LYS A 188 -3.29 7.02 -11.17
N LEU A 189 -3.54 8.33 -11.14
CA LEU A 189 -4.57 8.96 -10.34
C LEU A 189 -5.70 9.44 -11.25
N ASN A 190 -6.92 8.98 -11.00
CA ASN A 190 -8.11 9.33 -11.80
C ASN A 190 -7.91 9.14 -13.31
N GLY A 191 -7.11 8.12 -13.70
CA GLY A 191 -6.81 7.76 -15.08
C GLY A 191 -5.54 8.42 -15.68
N TYR A 192 -4.91 9.36 -14.99
CA TYR A 192 -3.71 10.05 -15.47
C TYR A 192 -2.44 9.47 -14.83
N LEU A 193 -1.42 9.19 -15.64
CA LEU A 193 -0.11 8.71 -15.16
C LEU A 193 0.59 9.84 -14.40
N ILE A 194 0.73 9.65 -13.08
CA ILE A 194 1.35 10.65 -12.19
C ILE A 194 2.74 10.21 -11.70
N ASN A 195 3.05 8.91 -11.71
CA ASN A 195 4.37 8.43 -11.34
C ASN A 195 4.76 7.19 -12.15
N GLU A 196 6.04 7.08 -12.48
CA GLU A 196 6.64 5.94 -13.14
C GLU A 196 8.06 5.80 -12.62
N PHE A 197 8.44 4.63 -12.15
CA PHE A 197 9.70 4.41 -11.43
C PHE A 197 10.25 3.01 -11.61
N GLU A 198 11.55 2.86 -11.40
CA GLU A 198 12.20 1.56 -11.30
C GLU A 198 11.99 0.94 -9.92
N LEU A 199 11.83 -0.38 -9.85
CA LEU A 199 11.67 -1.13 -8.59
C LEU A 199 13.00 -1.52 -7.96
N ARG A 200 14.11 -1.39 -8.70
CA ARG A 200 15.50 -1.72 -8.30
C ARG A 200 16.48 -1.21 -9.35
N GLY A 201 17.76 -1.24 -9.04
CA GLY A 201 18.82 -0.80 -9.91
C GLY A 201 19.45 0.50 -9.48
N GLU A 202 20.34 1.07 -10.30
CA GLU A 202 21.16 2.22 -9.93
C GLU A 202 20.33 3.44 -9.52
N LEU A 203 19.21 3.69 -10.22
CA LEU A 203 18.37 4.82 -9.89
C LEU A 203 17.65 4.60 -8.56
N TRP A 204 17.08 3.40 -8.32
CA TRP A 204 16.49 3.05 -7.03
C TRP A 204 17.51 3.19 -5.90
N ASP A 205 18.69 2.62 -6.07
CA ASP A 205 19.75 2.61 -5.06
C ASP A 205 20.22 4.03 -4.73
N LYS A 206 20.33 4.89 -5.75
CA LYS A 206 20.62 6.31 -5.57
C LYS A 206 19.55 7.00 -4.73
N MET A 207 18.27 6.90 -5.15
CA MET A 207 17.15 7.56 -4.45
C MET A 207 16.98 7.03 -3.02
N TYR A 208 17.14 5.72 -2.82
CA TYR A 208 17.16 5.11 -1.50
C TYR A 208 18.31 5.68 -0.63
N SER A 209 19.50 5.85 -1.20
CA SER A 209 20.64 6.38 -0.45
C SER A 209 20.46 7.82 0.03
N GLU A 210 19.61 8.59 -0.65
CA GLU A 210 19.25 9.98 -0.33
C GLU A 210 18.01 10.09 0.58
N SER A 211 17.33 8.97 0.86
CA SER A 211 16.08 8.92 1.63
C SER A 211 16.33 8.70 3.12
N LYS A 212 15.29 8.94 3.93
CA LYS A 212 15.28 8.61 5.35
C LYS A 212 15.49 7.12 5.63
N PHE A 213 15.15 6.25 4.68
CA PHE A 213 15.27 4.80 4.80
C PHE A 213 16.72 4.31 4.82
N ASN A 214 17.66 5.08 4.27
CA ASN A 214 19.10 4.80 4.36
C ASN A 214 19.74 5.40 5.63
N ASN A 215 19.03 6.25 6.35
CA ASN A 215 19.61 6.97 7.48
C ASN A 215 19.68 6.09 8.73
N SER A 216 20.88 5.57 9.03
CA SER A 216 21.14 4.78 10.22
C SER A 216 21.13 5.61 11.52
N GLU A 217 21.19 6.95 11.42
CA GLU A 217 21.30 7.87 12.56
C GLU A 217 20.01 8.68 12.84
N SER A 218 18.91 8.43 12.10
CA SER A 218 17.65 9.13 12.32
C SER A 218 17.05 8.79 13.70
N LYS A 219 16.28 9.72 14.29
CA LYS A 219 15.55 9.47 15.56
C LYS A 219 14.59 8.28 15.46
N GLU A 220 14.03 8.04 14.27
CA GLU A 220 13.22 6.84 14.01
C GLU A 220 14.01 5.55 14.19
N SER A 221 15.32 5.63 14.11
CA SER A 221 16.22 4.52 14.28
C SER A 221 16.25 3.95 15.69
N GLU A 222 16.13 4.76 16.71
CA GLU A 222 16.02 4.30 18.10
C GLU A 222 14.69 3.57 18.32
N TYR A 223 13.62 4.05 17.66
CA TYR A 223 12.29 3.47 17.75
C TYR A 223 12.16 2.13 17.06
N LEU A 224 12.77 1.97 15.88
CA LEU A 224 12.69 0.76 15.06
C LEU A 224 13.74 -0.31 15.41
N GLY A 225 14.73 0.02 16.26
CA GLY A 225 15.80 -0.89 16.67
C GLY A 225 16.83 -1.18 15.58
N GLU A 226 17.64 -2.22 15.77
CA GLU A 226 18.79 -2.53 14.92
C GLU A 226 18.45 -2.93 13.46
N LYS A 227 17.20 -3.33 13.17
CA LYS A 227 16.79 -3.85 11.84
C LYS A 227 15.89 -2.91 11.05
N ARG A 228 15.98 -1.65 11.28
CA ARG A 228 15.15 -0.54 10.77
C ARG A 228 14.66 -0.70 9.34
N TRP A 229 15.52 -0.33 8.39
CA TRP A 229 15.23 -0.20 6.98
C TRP A 229 16.08 -1.14 6.12
N TYR A 230 16.83 -2.08 6.72
CA TYR A 230 17.78 -2.94 5.99
C TYR A 230 17.16 -3.73 4.85
N ASP A 231 15.88 -4.05 4.97
CA ASP A 231 15.16 -4.85 4.00
C ASP A 231 14.09 -4.05 3.23
N PHE A 232 14.12 -2.70 3.34
CA PHE A 232 13.19 -1.82 2.63
C PHE A 232 13.30 -2.00 1.11
N GLY A 233 12.17 -2.28 0.45
CA GLY A 233 12.07 -2.47 -0.98
C GLY A 233 12.75 -3.72 -1.55
N LYS A 234 13.33 -4.61 -0.72
CA LYS A 234 14.08 -5.79 -1.19
C LYS A 234 13.23 -6.99 -1.58
N PHE A 235 12.01 -7.07 -1.09
CA PHE A 235 11.15 -8.23 -1.35
C PHE A 235 10.39 -8.07 -2.65
N LYS A 236 10.70 -8.95 -3.63
CA LYS A 236 9.97 -8.99 -4.91
C LYS A 236 8.55 -9.54 -4.75
N SER A 237 8.34 -10.41 -3.77
CA SER A 237 7.05 -10.99 -3.42
C SER A 237 6.72 -10.70 -1.97
N GLY A 238 5.54 -10.20 -1.70
CA GLY A 238 5.07 -9.87 -0.36
C GLY A 238 3.58 -9.54 -0.35
N HIS A 239 3.09 -9.23 0.83
CA HIS A 239 1.72 -8.78 0.98
C HIS A 239 1.55 -7.38 0.38
N ILE A 240 0.36 -7.07 -0.13
CA ILE A 240 -0.08 -5.69 -0.30
C ILE A 240 -0.68 -5.20 1.02
N CYS A 241 -0.58 -3.91 1.27
CA CYS A 241 -0.97 -3.33 2.54
C CYS A 241 -1.69 -2.00 2.32
N LEU A 242 -2.72 -1.76 3.11
CA LEU A 242 -3.37 -0.46 3.27
C LEU A 242 -2.97 0.08 4.65
N GLN A 243 -2.38 1.29 4.65
CA GLN A 243 -1.84 1.88 5.87
C GLN A 243 -2.94 2.38 6.79
N ASP A 244 -2.79 2.09 8.07
CA ASP A 244 -3.47 2.80 9.15
C ASP A 244 -2.75 4.11 9.45
N HIS A 245 -3.51 5.18 9.62
CA HIS A 245 -3.00 6.49 10.03
C HIS A 245 -4.11 7.24 10.77
N PRO A 246 -3.80 8.18 11.69
CA PRO A 246 -4.84 8.97 12.34
C PRO A 246 -5.85 9.58 11.37
N GLY A 247 -7.14 9.47 11.69
CA GLY A 247 -8.26 9.90 10.84
C GLY A 247 -9.03 8.74 10.24
N LYS A 248 -9.83 9.02 9.22
CA LYS A 248 -10.63 8.01 8.51
C LYS A 248 -10.18 7.86 7.07
N ALA A 249 -10.05 6.62 6.66
CA ALA A 249 -9.80 6.25 5.27
C ALA A 249 -10.82 5.22 4.80
N TYR A 250 -11.20 5.31 3.53
CA TYR A 250 -12.20 4.46 2.91
C TYR A 250 -11.66 3.92 1.60
N PHE A 251 -11.86 2.61 1.35
CA PHE A 251 -11.42 1.95 0.13
C PHE A 251 -12.54 1.07 -0.42
N ARG A 252 -12.75 1.12 -1.73
CA ARG A 252 -13.75 0.30 -2.41
C ARG A 252 -13.32 -0.10 -3.81
N ASN A 253 -14.05 -1.02 -4.42
CA ASN A 253 -13.80 -1.50 -5.79
C ASN A 253 -12.34 -2.00 -5.96
N ILE A 254 -11.78 -2.62 -4.91
CA ILE A 254 -10.41 -3.10 -4.89
C ILE A 254 -10.33 -4.35 -5.75
N LYS A 255 -9.61 -4.28 -6.86
CA LYS A 255 -9.41 -5.38 -7.80
C LYS A 255 -7.94 -5.52 -8.14
N ILE A 256 -7.48 -6.75 -8.24
CA ILE A 256 -6.10 -7.09 -8.58
C ILE A 256 -6.06 -8.06 -9.75
N LYS A 257 -5.03 -7.92 -10.60
CA LYS A 257 -4.70 -8.84 -11.68
C LYS A 257 -3.21 -9.17 -11.59
N GLU A 258 -2.89 -10.45 -11.47
CA GLU A 258 -1.50 -10.91 -11.44
C GLU A 258 -0.89 -10.85 -12.86
N LEU A 259 0.37 -10.46 -12.94
CA LEU A 259 1.15 -10.43 -14.18
C LEU A 259 2.09 -11.64 -14.21
N ASN A 260 2.17 -12.31 -15.38
CA ASN A 260 3.01 -13.49 -15.63
C ASN A 260 4.42 -13.12 -16.10
#